data_1273105dca8059811ee1a2d0d1110d22
#
_entry.id   1273105dca8059811ee1a2d0d1110d22
#
_cell.length_a   1.000
_cell.length_b   1.000
_cell.length_c   1.000
_cell.angle_alpha   90.00
_cell.angle_beta   90.00
_cell.angle_gamma   90.00
#
_symmetry.space_group_name_H-M   'P 1'
#
loop_
_entity.id
_entity.type
_entity.pdbx_description
1 polymer ?
#
loop_
_entity_poly.entity_id
_entity_poly.type
_entity_poly.pdbx_seq_one_letter_code
_entity_poly.pdbx_strand_id
1 'polypeptide(L)'
;FLSSIVKPGEGPDEYIELMDMDVDREGNVYIADNARMVIQKYRFPEWKLDETFDVGKHYWEFCCLDDNCFLLKDVFGKDGMDMKLAYFDGKSHEVTPLVDEAFPSVNELDVMKCSKFNLYRSGEQLYYYERFTPNIYLISDKGELTQRYTIVSSNYISESDLKGLQREPRKYMIEKTYIKDVIGLFESEEYFVCM
;
A
#
# COMPACT_ATOMS: atom_id res chain seq x y z
N PHE A 1 15.48 24.71 -6.52
CA PHE A 1 14.52 23.93 -7.32
C PHE A 1 15.30 23.37 -8.50
N LEU A 2 15.43 22.06 -8.60
CA LEU A 2 16.33 21.46 -9.59
C LEU A 2 15.63 21.20 -10.93
N SER A 3 14.47 20.55 -10.91
CA SER A 3 13.63 20.34 -12.11
C SER A 3 12.24 19.81 -11.71
N SER A 4 11.29 19.81 -12.65
CA SER A 4 10.03 19.08 -12.55
C SER A 4 10.10 17.91 -13.54
N ILE A 5 9.94 16.70 -13.03
CA ILE A 5 10.01 15.48 -13.84
C ILE A 5 8.72 15.29 -14.63
N VAL A 6 7.59 15.56 -13.99
CA VAL A 6 6.26 15.26 -14.51
C VAL A 6 5.36 16.47 -14.41
N LYS A 7 4.44 16.62 -15.34
CA LYS A 7 3.47 17.72 -15.40
C LYS A 7 2.05 17.18 -15.39
N PRO A 8 1.10 17.90 -14.76
CA PRO A 8 -0.31 17.55 -14.91
C PRO A 8 -0.77 17.85 -16.34
N GLY A 9 -1.52 16.93 -16.93
CA GLY A 9 -2.07 17.05 -18.26
C GLY A 9 -2.49 15.70 -18.86
N GLU A 10 -2.94 15.73 -20.11
CA GLU A 10 -3.43 14.54 -20.83
C GLU A 10 -2.42 13.95 -21.82
N GLY A 11 -1.24 14.56 -21.95
CA GLY A 11 -0.17 14.09 -22.83
C GLY A 11 0.43 12.75 -22.37
N PRO A 12 1.22 12.09 -23.24
CA PRO A 12 1.79 10.78 -22.94
C PRO A 12 2.79 10.81 -21.76
N ASP A 13 3.49 11.93 -21.57
CA ASP A 13 4.46 12.13 -20.49
C ASP A 13 3.87 12.94 -19.33
N GLU A 14 2.55 13.06 -19.26
CA GLU A 14 1.81 13.82 -18.26
C GLU A 14 0.92 12.88 -17.44
N TYR A 15 0.49 13.32 -16.26
CA TYR A 15 -0.45 12.59 -15.42
C TYR A 15 -1.76 13.37 -15.24
N ILE A 16 -2.85 12.67 -15.11
CA ILE A 16 -4.17 13.27 -14.83
C ILE A 16 -4.40 13.35 -13.31
N GLU A 17 -4.19 12.24 -12.60
CA GLU A 17 -4.40 12.14 -11.15
C GLU A 17 -3.22 11.43 -10.50
N LEU A 18 -2.28 12.23 -9.99
CA LEU A 18 -1.16 11.71 -9.20
C LEU A 18 -1.67 11.21 -7.85
N MET A 19 -1.65 9.90 -7.66
CA MET A 19 -2.08 9.29 -6.41
C MET A 19 -0.90 8.99 -5.49
N ASP A 20 0.16 8.42 -6.03
CA ASP A 20 1.32 7.96 -5.27
C ASP A 20 2.58 7.94 -6.14
N MET A 21 3.75 7.88 -5.50
CA MET A 21 5.04 7.75 -6.18
C MET A 21 6.02 6.93 -5.34
N ASP A 22 6.88 6.17 -6.02
CA ASP A 22 7.98 5.42 -5.41
C ASP A 22 9.23 5.51 -6.26
N VAL A 23 10.38 5.12 -5.67
CA VAL A 23 11.69 5.17 -6.31
C VAL A 23 12.39 3.82 -6.10
N ASP A 24 12.87 3.20 -7.18
CA ASP A 24 13.64 1.97 -7.09
C ASP A 24 15.09 2.19 -6.69
N ARG A 25 15.84 1.10 -6.52
CA ARG A 25 17.26 1.12 -6.12
C ARG A 25 18.18 1.77 -7.17
N GLU A 26 17.75 1.81 -8.43
CA GLU A 26 18.50 2.43 -9.53
C GLU A 26 18.24 3.93 -9.63
N GLY A 27 17.29 4.43 -8.86
CA GLY A 27 16.87 5.84 -8.84
C GLY A 27 15.83 6.17 -9.90
N ASN A 28 15.20 5.19 -10.55
CA ASN A 28 14.06 5.43 -11.40
C ASN A 28 12.85 5.81 -10.56
N VAL A 29 12.08 6.78 -11.05
CA VAL A 29 10.86 7.24 -10.40
C VAL A 29 9.65 6.58 -11.04
N TYR A 30 8.75 6.10 -10.21
CA TYR A 30 7.47 5.55 -10.62
C TYR A 30 6.35 6.42 -10.11
N ILE A 31 5.35 6.65 -10.94
CA ILE A 31 4.20 7.51 -10.66
C ILE A 31 2.92 6.74 -10.92
N ALA A 32 2.04 6.71 -9.94
CA ALA A 32 0.69 6.18 -10.08
C ALA A 32 -0.26 7.25 -10.62
N ASP A 33 -0.77 7.05 -11.83
CA ASP A 33 -1.88 7.84 -12.38
C ASP A 33 -3.18 7.05 -12.24
N ASN A 34 -3.94 7.36 -11.20
CA ASN A 34 -5.14 6.60 -10.87
C ASN A 34 -6.28 6.84 -11.86
N ALA A 35 -6.38 8.02 -12.48
CA ALA A 35 -7.39 8.29 -13.49
C ALA A 35 -7.20 7.43 -14.75
N ARG A 36 -5.96 7.11 -15.07
CA ARG A 36 -5.59 6.21 -16.19
C ARG A 36 -5.45 4.76 -15.76
N MET A 37 -5.39 4.48 -14.47
CA MET A 37 -5.12 3.16 -13.88
C MET A 37 -3.78 2.58 -14.33
N VAL A 38 -2.74 3.42 -14.39
CA VAL A 38 -1.39 3.05 -14.86
C VAL A 38 -0.31 3.43 -13.84
N ILE A 39 0.84 2.78 -13.94
CA ILE A 39 2.09 3.19 -13.32
C ILE A 39 3.05 3.62 -14.43
N GLN A 40 3.60 4.83 -14.34
CA GLN A 40 4.56 5.39 -15.29
C GLN A 40 5.96 5.36 -14.69
N LYS A 41 6.93 4.77 -15.41
CA LYS A 41 8.34 4.72 -15.02
C LYS A 41 9.13 5.80 -15.73
N TYR A 42 9.87 6.59 -14.95
CA TYR A 42 10.78 7.62 -15.44
C TYR A 42 12.21 7.24 -15.10
N ARG A 43 13.03 7.03 -16.13
CA ARG A 43 14.40 6.50 -16.00
C ARG A 43 15.38 7.58 -15.52
N PHE A 44 16.15 7.23 -14.49
CA PHE A 44 17.30 8.01 -14.05
C PHE A 44 18.47 7.87 -15.05
N PRO A 45 19.31 8.91 -15.29
CA PRO A 45 19.25 10.25 -14.71
C PRO A 45 18.47 11.27 -15.53
N GLU A 46 17.96 10.94 -16.71
CA GLU A 46 17.33 11.87 -17.65
C GLU A 46 15.90 12.21 -17.26
N TRP A 47 15.27 11.43 -16.40
CA TRP A 47 13.88 11.55 -15.97
C TRP A 47 12.89 11.61 -17.14
N LYS A 48 13.11 10.78 -18.14
CA LYS A 48 12.22 10.60 -19.27
C LYS A 48 11.31 9.40 -19.02
N LEU A 49 10.09 9.49 -19.52
CA LEU A 49 9.18 8.36 -19.53
C LEU A 49 9.83 7.21 -20.30
N ASP A 50 9.97 6.08 -19.64
CA ASP A 50 10.60 4.87 -20.16
C ASP A 50 9.55 3.81 -20.50
N GLU A 51 8.61 3.61 -19.57
CA GLU A 51 7.60 2.57 -19.66
C GLU A 51 6.31 2.98 -18.95
N THR A 52 5.19 2.43 -19.40
CA THR A 52 3.88 2.60 -18.76
C THR A 52 3.26 1.23 -18.56
N PHE A 53 2.92 0.92 -17.31
CA PHE A 53 2.30 -0.34 -16.92
C PHE A 53 0.80 -0.13 -16.76
N ASP A 54 0.01 -0.80 -17.59
CA ASP A 54 -1.45 -0.80 -17.49
C ASP A 54 -1.89 -1.77 -16.39
N VAL A 55 -2.32 -1.22 -15.26
CA VAL A 55 -2.81 -2.00 -14.12
C VAL A 55 -4.28 -2.40 -14.32
N GLY A 56 -5.06 -1.58 -15.05
CA GLY A 56 -6.47 -1.82 -15.35
C GLY A 56 -7.39 -1.77 -14.14
N LYS A 57 -6.91 -1.35 -12.98
CA LYS A 57 -7.63 -1.25 -11.71
C LYS A 57 -7.25 0.02 -10.97
N HIS A 58 -8.17 0.54 -10.17
CA HIS A 58 -7.86 1.61 -9.21
C HIS A 58 -7.16 1.04 -7.97
N TYR A 59 -6.22 1.78 -7.41
CA TYR A 59 -5.50 1.44 -6.17
C TYR A 59 -5.08 2.72 -5.44
N TRP A 60 -4.86 2.64 -4.13
CA TRP A 60 -4.54 3.82 -3.32
C TRP A 60 -3.04 4.06 -3.14
N GLU A 61 -2.26 3.01 -3.09
CA GLU A 61 -0.84 3.03 -2.80
C GLU A 61 -0.15 1.93 -3.57
N PHE A 62 1.10 2.13 -3.94
CA PHE A 62 1.92 1.08 -4.51
C PHE A 62 3.33 1.12 -3.95
N CYS A 63 4.07 0.04 -4.09
CA CYS A 63 5.48 -0.05 -3.78
C CYS A 63 6.20 -0.83 -4.87
N CYS A 64 7.30 -0.27 -5.38
CA CYS A 64 8.16 -0.95 -6.33
C CYS A 64 8.85 -2.13 -5.65
N LEU A 65 8.76 -3.28 -6.25
CA LEU A 65 9.62 -4.42 -6.00
C LEU A 65 10.77 -4.42 -7.03
N ASP A 66 11.44 -5.53 -7.21
CA ASP A 66 12.42 -5.66 -8.26
C ASP A 66 11.76 -5.97 -9.63
N ASP A 67 12.44 -5.62 -10.71
CA ASP A 67 12.17 -6.09 -12.08
C ASP A 67 10.77 -5.71 -12.62
N ASN A 68 10.32 -4.47 -12.36
CA ASN A 68 9.01 -3.93 -12.76
C ASN A 68 7.80 -4.68 -12.15
N CYS A 69 7.98 -5.24 -10.98
CA CYS A 69 6.92 -5.79 -10.16
C CYS A 69 6.50 -4.81 -9.08
N PHE A 70 5.23 -4.82 -8.71
CA PHE A 70 4.67 -3.86 -7.78
C PHE A 70 3.75 -4.53 -6.76
N LEU A 71 3.75 -4.01 -5.55
CA LEU A 71 2.67 -4.24 -4.63
C LEU A 71 1.64 -3.12 -4.78
N LEU A 72 0.39 -3.50 -4.85
CA LEU A 72 -0.74 -2.59 -4.94
C LEU A 72 -1.59 -2.74 -3.69
N LYS A 73 -1.91 -1.64 -3.06
CA LYS A 73 -2.73 -1.64 -1.85
C LYS A 73 -4.11 -1.06 -2.11
N ASP A 74 -5.12 -1.63 -1.44
CA ASP A 74 -6.53 -1.26 -1.56
C ASP A 74 -6.94 -1.14 -3.04
N VAL A 75 -6.88 -2.28 -3.73
CA VAL A 75 -7.20 -2.40 -5.16
C VAL A 75 -8.70 -2.58 -5.34
N PHE A 76 -9.29 -1.77 -6.19
CA PHE A 76 -10.73 -1.79 -6.47
C PHE A 76 -11.01 -2.35 -7.87
N GLY A 77 -11.76 -3.45 -7.90
CA GLY A 77 -12.19 -4.07 -9.15
C GLY A 77 -13.58 -3.61 -9.58
N LYS A 78 -13.79 -3.45 -10.89
CA LYS A 78 -15.13 -3.23 -11.47
C LYS A 78 -16.05 -4.44 -11.27
N ASP A 79 -15.48 -5.58 -10.99
CA ASP A 79 -16.10 -6.87 -10.72
C ASP A 79 -16.51 -7.06 -9.26
N GLY A 80 -16.26 -6.07 -8.39
CA GLY A 80 -16.60 -6.11 -6.97
C GLY A 80 -15.64 -6.94 -6.13
N MET A 81 -14.53 -7.40 -6.70
CA MET A 81 -13.45 -8.05 -5.93
C MET A 81 -12.43 -6.98 -5.53
N ASP A 82 -12.63 -6.43 -4.34
CA ASP A 82 -11.66 -5.54 -3.72
C ASP A 82 -10.56 -6.37 -3.04
N MET A 83 -9.30 -5.95 -3.17
CA MET A 83 -8.15 -6.62 -2.59
C MET A 83 -7.43 -5.65 -1.66
N LYS A 84 -7.08 -6.08 -0.46
CA LYS A 84 -6.32 -5.24 0.48
C LYS A 84 -4.87 -5.08 0.06
N LEU A 85 -4.29 -6.14 -0.46
CA LEU A 85 -2.95 -6.17 -1.01
C LEU A 85 -2.93 -7.10 -2.22
N ALA A 86 -2.31 -6.65 -3.30
CA ALA A 86 -2.12 -7.46 -4.50
C ALA A 86 -0.69 -7.31 -5.03
N TYR A 87 -0.22 -8.33 -5.71
CA TYR A 87 1.00 -8.32 -6.49
C TYR A 87 0.64 -8.05 -7.95
N PHE A 88 1.34 -7.12 -8.58
CA PHE A 88 1.22 -6.83 -10.00
C PHE A 88 2.54 -7.14 -10.70
N ASP A 89 2.49 -8.00 -11.69
CA ASP A 89 3.61 -8.31 -12.57
C ASP A 89 3.55 -7.40 -13.81
N GLY A 90 4.48 -6.48 -13.92
CA GLY A 90 4.54 -5.53 -15.04
C GLY A 90 4.83 -6.18 -16.39
N LYS A 91 5.33 -7.42 -16.43
CA LYS A 91 5.61 -8.15 -17.70
C LYS A 91 4.37 -8.86 -18.23
N SER A 92 3.62 -9.52 -17.35
CA SER A 92 2.39 -10.25 -17.73
C SER A 92 1.14 -9.36 -17.64
N HIS A 93 1.22 -8.22 -16.98
CA HIS A 93 0.10 -7.34 -16.61
C HIS A 93 -0.95 -8.04 -15.74
N GLU A 94 -0.53 -9.05 -14.98
CA GLU A 94 -1.42 -9.82 -14.11
C GLU A 94 -1.43 -9.24 -12.70
N VAL A 95 -2.63 -9.09 -12.13
CA VAL A 95 -2.85 -8.70 -10.73
C VAL A 95 -3.25 -9.92 -9.93
N THR A 96 -2.41 -10.34 -8.99
CA THR A 96 -2.62 -11.49 -8.12
C THR A 96 -2.95 -11.04 -6.69
N PRO A 97 -4.11 -11.42 -6.11
CA PRO A 97 -4.41 -11.11 -4.73
C PRO A 97 -3.40 -11.76 -3.78
N LEU A 98 -2.90 -10.99 -2.80
CA LEU A 98 -2.07 -11.50 -1.70
C LEU A 98 -2.83 -11.55 -0.39
N VAL A 99 -3.71 -10.57 -0.16
CA VAL A 99 -4.59 -10.50 0.99
C VAL A 99 -6.00 -10.22 0.47
N ASP A 100 -6.84 -11.22 0.55
CA ASP A 100 -8.26 -11.11 0.23
C ASP A 100 -8.99 -10.34 1.33
N GLU A 101 -10.22 -9.88 1.05
CA GLU A 101 -11.11 -9.24 2.02
C GLU A 101 -11.55 -10.15 3.18
N ALA A 102 -10.66 -10.91 3.77
CA ALA A 102 -10.96 -11.73 4.95
C ALA A 102 -11.24 -10.87 6.20
N PHE A 103 -10.92 -9.56 6.16
CA PHE A 103 -11.29 -8.63 7.22
C PHE A 103 -12.61 -7.95 6.90
N PRO A 104 -13.51 -7.96 7.89
CA PRO A 104 -14.79 -7.29 7.76
C PRO A 104 -14.54 -5.84 7.35
N SER A 105 -15.08 -5.44 6.21
CA SER A 105 -15.06 -4.06 5.73
C SER A 105 -15.68 -3.16 6.79
N VAL A 106 -14.84 -2.59 7.65
CA VAL A 106 -15.21 -1.42 8.42
C VAL A 106 -15.51 -0.36 7.39
N ASN A 107 -16.72 0.16 7.41
CA ASN A 107 -17.22 1.11 6.42
C ASN A 107 -16.15 2.18 6.14
N GLU A 108 -15.58 2.19 4.97
CA GLU A 108 -14.32 2.85 4.61
C GLU A 108 -14.28 4.35 4.91
N LEU A 109 -15.43 5.01 4.89
CA LEU A 109 -15.54 6.43 5.18
C LEU A 109 -15.10 6.83 6.61
N ASP A 110 -15.23 5.94 7.59
CA ASP A 110 -14.81 6.20 8.97
C ASP A 110 -13.35 5.73 9.21
N VAL A 111 -12.82 4.85 8.37
CA VAL A 111 -11.44 4.36 8.42
C VAL A 111 -10.47 5.27 7.67
N MET A 112 -10.93 6.11 6.75
CA MET A 112 -10.10 7.10 6.03
C MET A 112 -9.37 8.11 6.92
N LYS A 113 -9.65 8.15 8.21
CA LYS A 113 -8.90 8.94 9.20
C LYS A 113 -7.69 8.21 9.79
N CYS A 114 -7.53 6.94 9.50
CA CYS A 114 -6.35 6.17 9.88
C CYS A 114 -5.27 6.35 8.80
N SER A 115 -4.00 6.13 9.18
CA SER A 115 -2.88 6.21 8.23
C SER A 115 -3.19 5.46 6.93
N LYS A 116 -2.89 6.09 5.82
CA LYS A 116 -3.04 5.47 4.50
C LYS A 116 -1.94 4.44 4.23
N PHE A 117 -0.84 4.51 4.97
CA PHE A 117 0.37 3.75 4.70
C PHE A 117 0.42 2.50 5.55
N ASN A 118 0.37 1.34 4.92
CA ASN A 118 0.53 0.04 5.56
C ASN A 118 1.73 -0.74 5.01
N LEU A 119 2.44 -0.16 4.03
CA LEU A 119 3.68 -0.67 3.47
C LEU A 119 4.85 0.16 3.99
N TYR A 120 5.84 -0.48 4.59
CA TYR A 120 6.99 0.18 5.21
C TYR A 120 8.28 -0.44 4.72
N ARG A 121 9.16 0.39 4.16
CA ARG A 121 10.50 -0.04 3.77
C ARG A 121 11.50 0.32 4.86
N SER A 122 12.25 -0.69 5.35
CA SER A 122 13.38 -0.52 6.27
C SER A 122 14.61 -1.19 5.67
N GLY A 123 15.55 -0.39 5.20
CA GLY A 123 16.66 -0.90 4.40
C GLY A 123 16.18 -1.61 3.13
N GLU A 124 16.56 -2.87 2.98
CA GLU A 124 16.13 -3.70 1.85
C GLU A 124 14.84 -4.48 2.13
N GLN A 125 14.33 -4.44 3.35
CA GLN A 125 13.17 -5.21 3.76
C GLN A 125 11.90 -4.38 3.60
N LEU A 126 10.84 -5.03 3.14
CA LEU A 126 9.52 -4.45 2.97
C LEU A 126 8.54 -5.16 3.90
N TYR A 127 7.80 -4.35 4.67
CA TYR A 127 6.84 -4.83 5.65
C TYR A 127 5.44 -4.41 5.29
N TYR A 128 4.49 -5.29 5.59
CA TYR A 128 3.07 -5.00 5.53
C TYR A 128 2.44 -5.17 6.91
N TYR A 129 1.62 -4.20 7.29
CA TYR A 129 0.81 -4.22 8.49
C TYR A 129 -0.67 -4.16 8.13
N GLU A 130 -1.42 -5.16 8.57
CA GLU A 130 -2.88 -5.15 8.40
C GLU A 130 -3.53 -4.42 9.57
N ARG A 131 -4.35 -3.41 9.26
CA ARG A 131 -5.04 -2.61 10.29
C ARG A 131 -5.88 -3.47 11.22
N PHE A 132 -5.93 -3.07 12.48
CA PHE A 132 -6.65 -3.78 13.54
C PHE A 132 -6.16 -5.19 13.83
N THR A 133 -5.06 -5.63 13.24
CA THR A 133 -4.39 -6.88 13.58
C THR A 133 -3.08 -6.62 14.31
N PRO A 134 -2.62 -7.51 15.15
CA PRO A 134 -1.32 -7.37 15.78
C PRO A 134 -0.16 -7.83 14.89
N ASN A 135 -0.43 -8.27 13.67
CA ASN A 135 0.56 -8.96 12.85
C ASN A 135 1.26 -8.03 11.87
N ILE A 136 2.57 -8.19 11.78
CA ILE A 136 3.43 -7.53 10.82
C ILE A 136 4.05 -8.61 9.93
N TYR A 137 3.93 -8.43 8.64
CA TYR A 137 4.40 -9.37 7.64
C TYR A 137 5.63 -8.80 6.93
N LEU A 138 6.62 -9.65 6.70
CA LEU A 138 7.70 -9.39 5.77
C LEU A 138 7.23 -9.82 4.37
N ILE A 139 7.54 -9.00 3.38
CA ILE A 139 7.21 -9.27 1.98
C ILE A 139 8.52 -9.57 1.23
N SER A 140 8.56 -10.69 0.52
CA SER A 140 9.67 -11.03 -0.37
C SER A 140 9.58 -10.26 -1.69
N ASP A 141 10.67 -10.24 -2.46
CA ASP A 141 10.71 -9.65 -3.80
C ASP A 141 9.74 -10.34 -4.79
N LYS A 142 9.22 -11.51 -4.43
CA LYS A 142 8.20 -12.25 -5.19
C LYS A 142 6.79 -12.02 -4.68
N GLY A 143 6.59 -11.10 -3.75
CA GLY A 143 5.30 -10.82 -3.14
C GLY A 143 4.84 -11.84 -2.10
N GLU A 144 5.71 -12.77 -1.64
CA GLU A 144 5.33 -13.74 -0.62
C GLU A 144 5.27 -13.08 0.76
N LEU A 145 4.17 -13.28 1.47
CA LEU A 145 3.95 -12.78 2.83
C LEU A 145 4.38 -13.79 3.87
N THR A 146 5.28 -13.39 4.77
CA THR A 146 5.68 -14.17 5.94
C THR A 146 5.42 -13.37 7.20
N GLN A 147 4.62 -13.90 8.13
CA GLN A 147 4.41 -13.24 9.43
C GLN A 147 5.75 -13.16 10.16
N ARG A 148 6.21 -11.93 10.42
CA ARG A 148 7.52 -11.67 11.05
C ARG A 148 7.38 -11.34 12.51
N TYR A 149 6.43 -10.48 12.86
CA TYR A 149 6.24 -10.02 14.24
C TYR A 149 4.76 -10.02 14.61
N THR A 150 4.53 -10.16 15.92
CA THR A 150 3.21 -9.92 16.51
C THR A 150 3.36 -8.90 17.62
N ILE A 151 2.64 -7.79 17.54
CA ILE A 151 2.64 -6.77 18.59
C ILE A 151 1.70 -7.24 19.70
N VAL A 152 2.24 -7.39 20.92
CA VAL A 152 1.45 -7.80 22.09
C VAL A 152 1.04 -6.56 22.87
N SER A 153 -0.25 -6.28 22.92
CA SER A 153 -0.81 -5.16 23.68
C SER A 153 -2.25 -5.45 24.13
N SER A 154 -2.58 -5.04 25.34
CA SER A 154 -3.98 -5.08 25.84
C SER A 154 -4.88 -4.08 25.12
N ASN A 155 -4.30 -3.15 24.37
CA ASN A 155 -5.03 -2.13 23.63
C ASN A 155 -5.39 -2.55 22.19
N TYR A 156 -5.12 -3.77 21.79
CA TYR A 156 -5.65 -4.29 20.54
C TYR A 156 -7.14 -4.58 20.65
N ILE A 157 -7.84 -4.35 19.54
CA ILE A 157 -9.26 -4.60 19.46
C ILE A 157 -9.55 -6.09 19.63
N SER A 158 -10.49 -6.44 20.48
CA SER A 158 -10.98 -7.82 20.61
C SER A 158 -11.88 -8.20 19.42
N GLU A 159 -12.05 -9.49 19.15
CA GLU A 159 -13.00 -9.94 18.12
C GLU A 159 -14.43 -9.44 18.36
N SER A 160 -14.85 -9.36 19.62
CA SER A 160 -16.19 -8.85 19.98
C SER A 160 -16.32 -7.36 19.69
N ASP A 161 -15.26 -6.59 19.97
CA ASP A 161 -15.21 -5.16 19.68
C ASP A 161 -15.08 -4.88 18.20
N LEU A 162 -14.36 -5.73 17.45
CA LEU A 162 -14.28 -5.64 16.00
C LEU A 162 -15.67 -5.82 15.35
N LYS A 163 -16.47 -6.79 15.82
CA LYS A 163 -17.88 -6.95 15.39
C LYS A 163 -18.75 -5.74 15.78
N GLY A 164 -18.48 -5.11 16.91
CA GLY A 164 -19.14 -3.88 17.30
C GLY A 164 -18.75 -2.68 16.45
N LEU A 165 -17.47 -2.56 16.13
CA LEU A 165 -16.93 -1.52 15.23
C LEU A 165 -17.58 -1.59 13.84
N GLN A 166 -17.86 -2.79 13.32
CA GLN A 166 -18.57 -2.97 12.05
C GLN A 166 -20.02 -2.48 12.07
N ARG A 167 -20.70 -2.60 13.21
CA ARG A 167 -22.11 -2.21 13.35
C ARG A 167 -22.27 -0.73 13.68
N GLU A 168 -21.42 -0.19 14.56
CA GLU A 168 -21.49 1.17 15.09
C GLU A 168 -20.09 1.83 15.11
N PRO A 169 -19.44 2.08 13.92
CA PRO A 169 -18.04 2.49 13.87
C PRO A 169 -17.76 3.78 14.65
N ARG A 170 -18.63 4.77 14.56
CA ARG A 170 -18.44 6.05 15.26
C ARG A 170 -18.37 5.90 16.77
N LYS A 171 -19.27 5.09 17.34
CA LYS A 171 -19.32 4.85 18.78
C LYS A 171 -18.04 4.20 19.28
N TYR A 172 -17.63 3.11 18.65
CA TYR A 172 -16.42 2.38 19.05
C TYR A 172 -15.13 3.18 18.85
N MET A 173 -15.04 4.01 17.83
CA MET A 173 -13.87 4.86 17.57
C MET A 173 -13.73 6.01 18.55
N ILE A 174 -14.82 6.49 19.14
CA ILE A 174 -14.84 7.61 20.11
C ILE A 174 -14.67 7.10 21.54
N GLU A 175 -15.40 6.04 21.90
CA GLU A 175 -15.50 5.56 23.28
C GLU A 175 -14.28 4.74 23.75
N LYS A 176 -13.52 4.14 22.81
CA LYS A 176 -12.43 3.24 23.14
C LYS A 176 -11.12 3.64 22.46
N THR A 177 -10.05 3.53 23.23
CA THR A 177 -8.68 3.75 22.71
C THR A 177 -8.09 2.41 22.32
N TYR A 178 -8.08 2.13 21.01
CA TYR A 178 -7.40 0.96 20.46
C TYR A 178 -6.15 1.36 19.68
N ILE A 179 -5.21 0.43 19.56
CA ILE A 179 -4.19 0.49 18.52
C ILE A 179 -4.91 0.23 17.20
N LYS A 180 -5.03 1.26 16.39
CA LYS A 180 -5.74 1.22 15.11
C LYS A 180 -4.79 0.95 13.95
N ASP A 181 -3.58 1.47 14.09
CA ASP A 181 -2.61 1.49 12.99
C ASP A 181 -1.19 1.53 13.53
N VAL A 182 -0.25 1.18 12.68
CA VAL A 182 1.19 1.37 12.84
C VAL A 182 1.60 2.42 11.82
N ILE A 183 2.25 3.48 12.28
CA ILE A 183 2.63 4.63 11.43
C ILE A 183 4.09 4.63 11.01
N GLY A 184 4.87 3.68 11.49
CA GLY A 184 6.26 3.52 11.13
C GLY A 184 6.83 2.21 11.64
N LEU A 185 7.63 1.56 10.81
CA LEU A 185 8.37 0.35 11.13
C LEU A 185 9.82 0.52 10.72
N PHE A 186 10.72 0.23 11.67
CA PHE A 186 12.16 0.25 11.45
C PHE A 186 12.79 -1.01 12.05
N GLU A 187 13.58 -1.69 11.27
CA GLU A 187 14.39 -2.82 11.73
C GLU A 187 15.88 -2.53 11.53
N SER A 188 16.67 -2.85 12.53
CA SER A 188 18.13 -2.91 12.48
C SER A 188 18.59 -4.28 12.95
N GLU A 189 19.89 -4.54 12.95
CA GLU A 189 20.45 -5.80 13.48
C GLU A 189 20.10 -6.03 14.95
N GLU A 190 19.89 -4.97 15.74
CA GLU A 190 19.67 -5.04 17.18
C GLU A 190 18.25 -4.70 17.62
N TYR A 191 17.51 -3.90 16.83
CA TYR A 191 16.25 -3.31 17.26
C TYR A 191 15.18 -3.39 16.18
N PHE A 192 13.96 -3.65 16.61
CA PHE A 192 12.75 -3.44 15.86
C PHE A 192 11.92 -2.34 16.54
N VAL A 193 11.63 -1.26 15.83
CA VAL A 193 10.86 -0.12 16.33
C VAL A 193 9.54 -0.04 15.57
N CYS A 194 8.46 0.00 16.33
CA CYS A 194 7.10 0.21 15.85
C CYS A 194 6.53 1.47 16.50
N MET A 195 6.01 2.41 15.70
CA MET A 195 5.43 3.68 16.14
C MET A 195 3.95 3.77 15.79
#